data_165b2c87f67f2321873bb9df3861ac89
#
_entry.id   165b2c87f67f2321873bb9df3861ac89
#
_cell.length_a   1.000
_cell.length_b   1.000
_cell.length_c   1.000
_cell.angle_alpha   90.00
_cell.angle_beta   90.00
_cell.angle_gamma   90.00
#
_symmetry.space_group_name_H-M   'P 1'
#
loop_
_entity.id
_entity.type
_entity.pdbx_description
1 polymer ?
#
loop_
_entity_poly.entity_id
_entity_poly.type
_entity_poly.pdbx_seq_one_letter_code
_entity_poly.pdbx_strand_id
1 'polypeptide(L)'
;MTDQRTRILDTALGLMSERGSAATSMRTLATACGLNVATIYHYFPSKADLLRALIEEQRYGERFAGQDPPIDPDLPPRERFATLLTWVWGETEAEHIVLRLILGEGVRGDATAQLAAHDLVHVLDAGLARWMEEGFPELAARGITPALAGRLVRRQLLSLVAEHLAVGKADGATAARELATVLFD
;
A
#
# COMPACT_ATOMS: atom_id res chain seq x y z
N MET A 1 12.39 20.51 12.98
CA MET A 1 13.11 19.48 13.78
C MET A 1 12.22 18.25 13.81
N THR A 2 12.63 17.16 13.19
CA THR A 2 11.87 15.89 13.22
C THR A 2 11.84 15.39 14.67
N ASP A 3 10.66 15.07 15.17
CA ASP A 3 10.48 14.52 16.52
C ASP A 3 11.24 13.20 16.67
N GLN A 4 11.78 12.94 17.85
CA GLN A 4 12.55 11.71 18.15
C GLN A 4 11.71 10.44 17.93
N ARG A 5 10.42 10.50 18.21
CA ARG A 5 9.46 9.41 17.94
C ARG A 5 9.43 9.08 16.46
N THR A 6 9.29 10.08 15.60
CA THR A 6 9.29 9.91 14.13
C THR A 6 10.61 9.31 13.62
N ARG A 7 11.76 9.77 14.13
CA ARG A 7 13.07 9.19 13.77
C ARG A 7 13.19 7.71 14.14
N ILE A 8 12.63 7.31 15.28
CA ILE A 8 12.61 5.90 15.70
C ILE A 8 11.73 5.10 14.74
N LEU A 9 10.55 5.62 14.37
CA LEU A 9 9.64 4.96 13.42
C LEU A 9 10.26 4.81 12.04
N ASP A 10 10.87 5.84 11.47
CA ASP A 10 11.53 5.79 10.16
C ASP A 10 12.66 4.75 10.15
N THR A 11 13.49 4.73 11.21
CA THR A 11 14.57 3.75 11.33
C THR A 11 14.01 2.33 11.48
N ALA A 12 12.95 2.16 12.26
CA ALA A 12 12.30 0.87 12.45
C ALA A 12 11.66 0.36 11.16
N LEU A 13 10.99 1.23 10.40
CA LEU A 13 10.40 0.90 9.11
C LEU A 13 11.46 0.34 8.15
N GLY A 14 12.58 1.05 7.98
CA GLY A 14 13.69 0.58 7.15
C GLY A 14 14.21 -0.79 7.58
N LEU A 15 14.56 -0.96 8.86
CA LEU A 15 15.10 -2.23 9.39
C LEU A 15 14.10 -3.39 9.27
N MET A 16 12.82 -3.15 9.60
CA MET A 16 11.81 -4.20 9.59
C MET A 16 11.39 -4.58 8.17
N SER A 17 11.37 -3.64 7.24
CA SER A 17 11.06 -3.93 5.83
C SER A 17 12.15 -4.75 5.15
N GLU A 18 13.43 -4.52 5.50
CA GLU A 18 14.55 -5.25 4.91
C GLU A 18 14.72 -6.64 5.50
N ARG A 19 14.66 -6.76 6.83
CA ARG A 19 15.06 -7.97 7.58
C ARG A 19 13.89 -8.73 8.17
N GLY A 20 12.71 -8.16 8.12
CA GLY A 20 11.52 -8.62 8.84
C GLY A 20 11.50 -8.15 10.29
N SER A 21 10.28 -8.05 10.82
CA SER A 21 10.09 -7.69 12.23
C SER A 21 10.78 -8.69 13.16
N ALA A 22 10.68 -10.00 12.90
CA ALA A 22 11.29 -11.03 13.75
C ALA A 22 12.79 -10.81 13.97
N ALA A 23 13.55 -10.46 12.94
CA ALA A 23 14.99 -10.23 13.00
C ALA A 23 15.39 -8.86 13.58
N THR A 24 14.43 -7.94 13.73
CA THR A 24 14.67 -6.60 14.27
C THR A 24 14.31 -6.54 15.74
N SER A 25 15.31 -6.57 16.64
CA SER A 25 15.10 -6.41 18.08
C SER A 25 15.04 -4.93 18.48
N MET A 26 14.39 -4.63 19.63
CA MET A 26 14.39 -3.29 20.21
C MET A 26 15.81 -2.77 20.51
N ARG A 27 16.75 -3.67 20.80
CA ARG A 27 18.17 -3.37 21.02
C ARG A 27 18.86 -3.01 19.69
N THR A 28 18.60 -3.76 18.61
CA THR A 28 19.11 -3.45 17.26
C THR A 28 18.62 -2.08 16.81
N LEU A 29 17.34 -1.79 17.04
CA LEU A 29 16.74 -0.48 16.73
C LEU A 29 17.41 0.64 17.53
N ALA A 30 17.61 0.46 18.85
CA ALA A 30 18.28 1.45 19.69
C ALA A 30 19.68 1.77 19.16
N THR A 31 20.46 0.75 18.80
CA THR A 31 21.79 0.92 18.21
C THR A 31 21.73 1.70 16.91
N ALA A 32 20.80 1.38 16.01
CA ALA A 32 20.65 2.08 14.73
C ALA A 32 20.21 3.55 14.90
N CYS A 33 19.39 3.83 15.91
CA CYS A 33 18.99 5.21 16.25
C CYS A 33 20.07 5.99 17.03
N GLY A 34 21.15 5.36 17.49
CA GLY A 34 22.13 5.97 18.39
C GLY A 34 21.56 6.28 19.78
N LEU A 35 20.60 5.47 20.24
CA LEU A 35 19.86 5.67 21.49
C LEU A 35 20.10 4.54 22.49
N ASN A 36 19.80 4.84 23.77
CA ASN A 36 19.67 3.81 24.78
C ASN A 36 18.39 2.99 24.55
N VAL A 37 18.43 1.70 24.77
CA VAL A 37 17.28 0.81 24.63
C VAL A 37 16.11 1.21 25.55
N ALA A 38 16.38 1.76 26.73
CA ALA A 38 15.36 2.29 27.62
C ALA A 38 14.59 3.46 26.99
N THR A 39 15.26 4.28 26.17
CA THR A 39 14.61 5.36 25.42
C THR A 39 13.63 4.80 24.38
N ILE A 40 14.00 3.71 23.69
CA ILE A 40 13.05 3.07 22.76
C ILE A 40 11.82 2.55 23.50
N TYR A 41 12.01 1.85 24.64
CA TYR A 41 10.90 1.35 25.47
C TYR A 41 10.04 2.45 26.08
N HIS A 42 10.59 3.65 26.30
CA HIS A 42 9.82 4.81 26.74
C HIS A 42 8.78 5.24 25.68
N TYR A 43 9.17 5.21 24.40
CA TYR A 43 8.24 5.56 23.29
C TYR A 43 7.34 4.40 22.90
N PHE A 44 7.86 3.18 22.91
CA PHE A 44 7.16 1.97 22.45
C PHE A 44 7.39 0.85 23.47
N PRO A 45 6.42 0.62 24.37
CA PRO A 45 6.52 -0.34 25.46
C PRO A 45 6.83 -1.78 25.02
N SER A 46 6.42 -2.13 23.80
CA SER A 46 6.70 -3.43 23.20
C SER A 46 7.00 -3.29 21.71
N LYS A 47 7.52 -4.37 21.12
CA LYS A 47 7.72 -4.45 19.68
C LYS A 47 6.39 -4.49 18.92
N ALA A 48 5.34 -5.06 19.50
CA ALA A 48 4.00 -5.03 18.92
C ALA A 48 3.44 -3.61 18.89
N ASP A 49 3.67 -2.80 19.95
CA ASP A 49 3.28 -1.38 19.97
C ASP A 49 4.06 -0.57 18.94
N LEU A 50 5.35 -0.86 18.74
CA LEU A 50 6.16 -0.25 17.71
C LEU A 50 5.62 -0.58 16.29
N LEU A 51 5.32 -1.86 16.01
CA LEU A 51 4.78 -2.30 14.73
C LEU A 51 3.41 -1.67 14.46
N ARG A 52 2.54 -1.64 15.48
CA ARG A 52 1.24 -0.97 15.38
C ARG A 52 1.40 0.52 15.05
N ALA A 53 2.26 1.22 15.77
CA ALA A 53 2.51 2.64 15.53
C ALA A 53 3.10 2.90 14.14
N LEU A 54 3.98 2.03 13.63
CA LEU A 54 4.50 2.11 12.26
C LEU A 54 3.38 2.06 11.22
N ILE A 55 2.49 1.10 11.35
CA ILE A 55 1.39 0.89 10.40
C ILE A 55 0.37 2.02 10.48
N GLU A 56 0.00 2.44 11.70
CA GLU A 56 -0.94 3.54 11.93
C GLU A 56 -0.40 4.88 11.43
N GLU A 57 0.88 5.18 11.65
CA GLU A 57 1.50 6.45 11.24
C GLU A 57 1.56 6.60 9.73
N GLN A 58 1.75 5.50 9.02
CA GLN A 58 1.82 5.52 7.55
C GLN A 58 0.47 5.82 6.89
N ARG A 59 -0.65 5.39 7.47
CA ARG A 59 -2.03 5.67 6.98
C ARG A 59 -2.17 5.56 5.45
N TYR A 60 -1.44 4.61 4.85
CA TYR A 60 -1.35 4.47 3.39
C TYR A 60 -2.73 4.42 2.72
N GLY A 61 -3.62 3.56 3.21
CA GLY A 61 -4.94 3.38 2.63
C GLY A 61 -5.80 4.65 2.67
N GLU A 62 -5.76 5.41 3.77
CA GLU A 62 -6.51 6.66 3.90
C GLU A 62 -5.94 7.76 3.00
N ARG A 63 -4.60 7.88 2.93
CA ARG A 63 -3.95 8.83 2.02
C ARG A 63 -4.30 8.51 0.58
N PHE A 64 -4.20 7.24 0.18
CA PHE A 64 -4.54 6.77 -1.16
C PHE A 64 -6.01 7.07 -1.50
N ALA A 65 -6.95 6.71 -0.63
CA ALA A 65 -8.37 6.93 -0.86
C ALA A 65 -8.77 8.42 -0.87
N GLY A 66 -7.99 9.28 -0.23
CA GLY A 66 -8.21 10.73 -0.19
C GLY A 66 -7.61 11.50 -1.38
N GLN A 67 -6.90 10.82 -2.29
CA GLN A 67 -6.33 11.48 -3.48
C GLN A 67 -7.38 11.69 -4.57
N ASP A 68 -7.16 12.71 -5.40
CA ASP A 68 -7.90 12.93 -6.65
C ASP A 68 -7.08 12.32 -7.80
N PRO A 69 -7.51 11.17 -8.36
CA PRO A 69 -6.79 10.53 -9.44
C PRO A 69 -6.86 11.35 -10.73
N PRO A 70 -5.85 11.27 -11.62
CA PRO A 70 -5.83 11.99 -12.89
C PRO A 70 -6.78 11.31 -13.90
N ILE A 71 -8.07 11.48 -13.70
CA ILE A 71 -9.12 10.97 -14.60
C ILE A 71 -9.53 12.09 -15.54
N ASP A 72 -9.05 12.01 -16.78
CA ASP A 72 -9.40 12.97 -17.84
C ASP A 72 -10.65 12.47 -18.61
N PRO A 73 -11.81 13.14 -18.46
CA PRO A 73 -13.05 12.71 -19.11
C PRO A 73 -13.01 12.81 -20.63
N ASP A 74 -12.11 13.60 -21.20
CA ASP A 74 -11.98 13.77 -22.64
C ASP A 74 -11.23 12.62 -23.33
N LEU A 75 -10.52 11.79 -22.57
CA LEU A 75 -9.85 10.59 -23.08
C LEU A 75 -10.85 9.45 -23.32
N PRO A 76 -10.62 8.61 -24.36
CA PRO A 76 -11.34 7.35 -24.53
C PRO A 76 -11.29 6.51 -23.24
N PRO A 77 -12.37 5.79 -22.86
CA PRO A 77 -12.44 5.06 -21.59
C PRO A 77 -11.26 4.13 -21.33
N ARG A 78 -10.79 3.44 -22.36
CA ARG A 78 -9.63 2.54 -22.28
C ARG A 78 -8.32 3.28 -21.95
N GLU A 79 -8.06 4.42 -22.61
CA GLU A 79 -6.85 5.21 -22.37
C GLU A 79 -6.90 5.88 -21.00
N ARG A 80 -8.05 6.42 -20.64
CA ARG A 80 -8.33 7.01 -19.32
C ARG A 80 -8.08 6.01 -18.20
N PHE A 81 -8.54 4.76 -18.35
CA PHE A 81 -8.33 3.70 -17.39
C PHE A 81 -6.86 3.28 -17.30
N ALA A 82 -6.17 3.14 -18.44
CA ALA A 82 -4.75 2.80 -18.46
C ALA A 82 -3.90 3.89 -17.77
N THR A 83 -4.24 5.17 -17.97
CA THR A 83 -3.61 6.31 -17.29
C THR A 83 -3.83 6.25 -15.79
N LEU A 84 -5.07 6.04 -15.35
CA LEU A 84 -5.40 5.88 -13.94
C LEU A 84 -4.60 4.75 -13.30
N LEU A 85 -4.62 3.56 -13.88
CA LEU A 85 -3.95 2.40 -13.27
C LEU A 85 -2.42 2.55 -13.26
N THR A 86 -1.85 3.19 -14.27
CA THR A 86 -0.41 3.50 -14.28
C THR A 86 -0.04 4.48 -13.16
N TRP A 87 -0.86 5.49 -12.94
CA TRP A 87 -0.68 6.42 -11.83
C TRP A 87 -0.83 5.72 -10.47
N VAL A 88 -1.89 4.92 -10.29
CA VAL A 88 -2.10 4.12 -9.07
C VAL A 88 -0.91 3.22 -8.78
N TRP A 89 -0.33 2.60 -9.80
CA TRP A 89 0.87 1.79 -9.63
C TRP A 89 2.05 2.63 -9.13
N GLY A 90 2.29 3.81 -9.71
CA GLY A 90 3.36 4.71 -9.26
C GLY A 90 3.25 5.09 -7.78
N GLU A 91 2.04 5.43 -7.31
CA GLU A 91 1.76 5.70 -5.91
C GLU A 91 1.99 4.46 -5.01
N THR A 92 1.59 3.28 -5.50
CA THR A 92 1.76 2.00 -4.81
C THR A 92 3.24 1.62 -4.71
N GLU A 93 4.00 1.80 -5.79
CA GLU A 93 5.44 1.53 -5.84
C GLU A 93 6.22 2.45 -4.90
N ALA A 94 5.83 3.72 -4.79
CA ALA A 94 6.45 4.67 -3.85
C ALA A 94 6.30 4.22 -2.38
N GLU A 95 5.24 3.50 -2.05
CA GLU A 95 4.93 3.00 -0.70
C GLU A 95 5.35 1.53 -0.47
N HIS A 96 6.18 0.96 -1.35
CA HIS A 96 6.54 -0.46 -1.32
C HIS A 96 7.15 -0.93 0.01
N ILE A 97 7.82 -0.05 0.76
CA ILE A 97 8.44 -0.36 2.06
C ILE A 97 7.38 -0.72 3.09
N VAL A 98 6.31 0.09 3.17
CA VAL A 98 5.18 -0.15 4.09
C VAL A 98 4.40 -1.40 3.68
N LEU A 99 4.12 -1.56 2.39
CA LEU A 99 3.42 -2.72 1.87
C LEU A 99 4.22 -4.01 2.12
N ARG A 100 5.54 -3.99 1.94
CA ARG A 100 6.43 -5.11 2.30
C ARG A 100 6.30 -5.49 3.76
N LEU A 101 6.26 -4.50 4.66
CA LEU A 101 6.12 -4.73 6.10
C LEU A 101 4.76 -5.37 6.41
N ILE A 102 3.66 -4.75 5.97
CA ILE A 102 2.30 -5.23 6.24
C ILE A 102 2.09 -6.65 5.68
N LEU A 103 2.40 -6.86 4.41
CA LEU A 103 2.22 -8.15 3.75
C LEU A 103 3.16 -9.21 4.32
N GLY A 104 4.44 -8.87 4.52
CA GLY A 104 5.43 -9.80 5.03
C GLY A 104 5.14 -10.26 6.46
N GLU A 105 4.79 -9.38 7.37
CA GLU A 105 4.45 -9.73 8.75
C GLU A 105 3.07 -10.39 8.83
N GLY A 106 2.10 -9.96 8.01
CA GLY A 106 0.78 -10.60 7.93
C GLY A 106 0.86 -12.07 7.48
N VAL A 107 1.69 -12.38 6.50
CA VAL A 107 1.96 -13.77 6.05
C VAL A 107 2.64 -14.59 7.14
N ARG A 108 3.49 -13.98 7.98
CA ARG A 108 4.13 -14.64 9.13
C ARG A 108 3.18 -14.83 10.32
N GLY A 109 1.95 -14.35 10.24
CA GLY A 109 0.94 -14.53 11.28
C GLY A 109 0.94 -13.45 12.36
N ASP A 110 1.60 -12.31 12.15
CA ASP A 110 1.50 -11.18 13.08
C ASP A 110 0.08 -10.59 13.04
N ALA A 111 -0.61 -10.62 14.18
CA ALA A 111 -2.00 -10.23 14.28
C ALA A 111 -2.21 -8.73 13.99
N THR A 112 -1.24 -7.86 14.34
CA THR A 112 -1.32 -6.42 14.07
C THR A 112 -1.23 -6.15 12.57
N ALA A 113 -0.28 -6.80 11.89
CA ALA A 113 -0.12 -6.68 10.45
C ALA A 113 -1.31 -7.28 9.69
N GLN A 114 -1.90 -8.38 10.18
CA GLN A 114 -3.11 -8.97 9.58
C GLN A 114 -4.32 -8.02 9.68
N LEU A 115 -4.53 -7.40 10.83
CA LEU A 115 -5.59 -6.39 10.99
C LEU A 115 -5.36 -5.20 10.05
N ALA A 116 -4.14 -4.68 9.99
CA ALA A 116 -3.80 -3.58 9.09
C ALA A 116 -3.97 -3.94 7.61
N ALA A 117 -3.61 -5.15 7.21
CA ALA A 117 -3.85 -5.65 5.85
C ALA A 117 -5.34 -5.75 5.53
N HIS A 118 -6.15 -6.20 6.50
CA HIS A 118 -7.60 -6.25 6.36
C HIS A 118 -8.21 -4.85 6.17
N ASP A 119 -7.85 -3.91 7.03
CA ASP A 119 -8.33 -2.53 6.97
C ASP A 119 -7.90 -1.86 5.65
N LEU A 120 -6.65 -2.08 5.23
CA LEU A 120 -6.14 -1.60 3.95
C LEU A 120 -6.98 -2.11 2.78
N VAL A 121 -7.32 -3.40 2.74
CA VAL A 121 -8.17 -3.97 1.69
C VAL A 121 -9.53 -3.27 1.64
N HIS A 122 -10.16 -3.02 2.79
CA HIS A 122 -11.46 -2.35 2.84
C HIS A 122 -11.39 -0.90 2.35
N VAL A 123 -10.39 -0.15 2.78
CA VAL A 123 -10.21 1.26 2.36
C VAL A 123 -9.91 1.35 0.86
N LEU A 124 -9.05 0.46 0.34
CA LEU A 124 -8.75 0.41 -1.09
C LEU A 124 -9.97 0.00 -1.91
N ASP A 125 -10.73 -1.01 -1.50
CA ASP A 125 -11.94 -1.43 -2.22
C ASP A 125 -12.97 -0.30 -2.30
N ALA A 126 -13.17 0.46 -1.22
CA ALA A 126 -14.09 1.60 -1.19
C ALA A 126 -13.60 2.76 -2.09
N GLY A 127 -12.33 3.13 -1.98
CA GLY A 127 -11.74 4.21 -2.77
C GLY A 127 -11.72 3.90 -4.28
N LEU A 128 -11.28 2.70 -4.64
CA LEU A 128 -11.26 2.25 -6.03
C LEU A 128 -12.67 2.13 -6.62
N ALA A 129 -13.65 1.64 -5.84
CA ALA A 129 -15.04 1.57 -6.30
C ALA A 129 -15.60 2.98 -6.59
N ARG A 130 -15.32 3.95 -5.73
CA ARG A 130 -15.71 5.35 -5.94
C ARG A 130 -15.09 5.90 -7.24
N TRP A 131 -13.81 5.73 -7.48
CA TRP A 131 -13.16 6.19 -8.71
C TRP A 131 -13.70 5.52 -9.96
N MET A 132 -14.09 4.23 -9.87
CA MET A 132 -14.75 3.53 -10.98
C MET A 132 -16.16 4.09 -11.25
N GLU A 133 -16.91 4.42 -10.21
CA GLU A 133 -18.25 5.00 -10.35
C GLU A 133 -18.21 6.40 -10.98
N GLU A 134 -17.33 7.26 -10.49
CA GLU A 134 -17.20 8.64 -10.94
C GLU A 134 -16.55 8.75 -12.32
N GLY A 135 -15.53 7.94 -12.58
CA GLY A 135 -14.67 8.06 -13.76
C GLY A 135 -15.04 7.17 -14.94
N PHE A 136 -15.80 6.08 -14.73
CA PHE A 136 -16.02 5.04 -15.76
C PHE A 136 -17.46 4.54 -15.83
N PRO A 137 -18.44 5.43 -16.09
CA PRO A 137 -19.85 5.05 -16.17
C PRO A 137 -20.13 4.04 -17.29
N GLU A 138 -19.27 3.94 -18.30
CA GLU A 138 -19.37 3.00 -19.42
C GLU A 138 -19.32 1.53 -18.96
N LEU A 139 -18.70 1.22 -17.83
CA LEU A 139 -18.64 -0.14 -17.29
C LEU A 139 -20.01 -0.69 -16.95
N ALA A 140 -20.96 0.16 -16.55
CA ALA A 140 -22.32 -0.25 -16.25
C ALA A 140 -23.03 -0.85 -17.46
N ALA A 141 -22.81 -0.31 -18.67
CA ALA A 141 -23.38 -0.83 -19.92
C ALA A 141 -22.85 -2.25 -20.26
N ARG A 142 -21.73 -2.64 -19.67
CA ARG A 142 -21.09 -3.96 -19.79
C ARG A 142 -21.47 -4.91 -18.65
N GLY A 143 -22.32 -4.50 -17.75
CA GLY A 143 -22.71 -5.28 -16.55
C GLY A 143 -21.61 -5.34 -15.49
N ILE A 144 -20.60 -4.48 -15.56
CA ILE A 144 -19.50 -4.42 -14.60
C ILE A 144 -19.82 -3.33 -13.56
N THR A 145 -20.04 -3.75 -12.32
CA THR A 145 -20.29 -2.80 -11.23
C THR A 145 -19.00 -2.08 -10.80
N PRO A 146 -19.07 -0.84 -10.30
CA PRO A 146 -17.90 -0.12 -9.76
C PRO A 146 -17.12 -0.93 -8.72
N ALA A 147 -17.83 -1.61 -7.84
CA ALA A 147 -17.23 -2.49 -6.83
C ALA A 147 -16.47 -3.68 -7.43
N LEU A 148 -16.98 -4.27 -8.53
CA LEU A 148 -16.26 -5.35 -9.22
C LEU A 148 -15.01 -4.83 -9.91
N ALA A 149 -15.12 -3.71 -10.64
CA ALA A 149 -13.99 -3.08 -11.31
C ALA A 149 -12.90 -2.69 -10.30
N GLY A 150 -13.26 -2.04 -9.18
CA GLY A 150 -12.33 -1.68 -8.11
C GLY A 150 -11.59 -2.90 -7.53
N ARG A 151 -12.30 -4.02 -7.30
CA ARG A 151 -11.65 -5.26 -6.85
C ARG A 151 -10.71 -5.86 -7.89
N LEU A 152 -11.00 -5.74 -9.18
CA LEU A 152 -10.08 -6.19 -10.24
C LEU A 152 -8.82 -5.35 -10.26
N VAL A 153 -8.94 -4.03 -10.15
CA VAL A 153 -7.80 -3.12 -10.02
C VAL A 153 -6.95 -3.48 -8.80
N ARG A 154 -7.55 -3.62 -7.62
CA ARG A 154 -6.82 -4.01 -6.41
C ARG A 154 -6.07 -5.35 -6.56
N ARG A 155 -6.70 -6.36 -7.18
CA ARG A 155 -6.06 -7.66 -7.43
C ARG A 155 -4.87 -7.51 -8.37
N GLN A 156 -4.98 -6.68 -9.41
CA GLN A 156 -3.88 -6.39 -10.32
C GLN A 156 -2.73 -5.69 -9.57
N LEU A 157 -3.03 -4.71 -8.72
CA LEU A 157 -2.03 -4.04 -7.89
C LEU A 157 -1.31 -5.01 -6.95
N LEU A 158 -2.03 -5.92 -6.29
CA LEU A 158 -1.42 -6.95 -5.45
C LEU A 158 -0.49 -7.87 -6.24
N SER A 159 -0.86 -8.22 -7.48
CA SER A 159 0.01 -9.00 -8.37
C SER A 159 1.30 -8.24 -8.70
N LEU A 160 1.18 -6.96 -9.05
CA LEU A 160 2.33 -6.09 -9.34
C LEU A 160 3.23 -5.90 -8.11
N VAL A 161 2.64 -5.71 -6.91
CA VAL A 161 3.41 -5.63 -5.66
C VAL A 161 4.16 -6.93 -5.41
N ALA A 162 3.51 -8.08 -5.56
CA ALA A 162 4.16 -9.38 -5.38
C ALA A 162 5.31 -9.57 -6.37
N GLU A 163 5.13 -9.22 -7.63
CA GLU A 163 6.17 -9.25 -8.65
C GLU A 163 7.32 -8.30 -8.32
N HIS A 164 7.02 -7.05 -7.97
CA HIS A 164 8.03 -6.07 -7.56
C HIS A 164 8.86 -6.55 -6.37
N LEU A 165 8.21 -7.12 -5.35
CA LEU A 165 8.90 -7.64 -4.17
C LEU A 165 9.73 -8.90 -4.46
N ALA A 166 9.30 -9.74 -5.41
CA ALA A 166 9.98 -10.99 -5.75
C ALA A 166 11.18 -10.79 -6.68
N VAL A 167 11.05 -9.92 -7.70
CA VAL A 167 12.06 -9.78 -8.76
C VAL A 167 12.65 -8.37 -8.85
N GLY A 168 12.23 -7.45 -7.97
CA GLY A 168 12.73 -6.07 -7.90
C GLY A 168 12.17 -5.13 -8.96
N LYS A 169 11.25 -5.59 -9.81
CA LYS A 169 10.64 -4.80 -10.88
C LYS A 169 9.28 -5.38 -11.27
N ALA A 170 8.30 -4.49 -11.53
CA ALA A 170 7.03 -4.84 -12.14
C ALA A 170 6.68 -3.83 -13.25
N ASP A 171 6.02 -4.28 -14.33
CA ASP A 171 5.61 -3.41 -15.43
C ASP A 171 4.14 -2.99 -15.27
N GLY A 172 3.91 -1.96 -14.47
CA GLY A 172 2.58 -1.42 -14.23
C GLY A 172 1.92 -0.86 -15.48
N ALA A 173 2.69 -0.30 -16.42
CA ALA A 173 2.13 0.26 -17.65
C ALA A 173 1.59 -0.83 -18.60
N THR A 174 2.28 -1.97 -18.70
CA THR A 174 1.77 -3.11 -19.48
C THR A 174 0.54 -3.71 -18.80
N ALA A 175 0.60 -3.95 -17.49
CA ALA A 175 -0.55 -4.46 -16.73
C ALA A 175 -1.78 -3.55 -16.83
N ALA A 176 -1.59 -2.23 -16.82
CA ALA A 176 -2.65 -1.25 -17.01
C ALA A 176 -3.34 -1.39 -18.38
N ARG A 177 -2.56 -1.53 -19.45
CA ARG A 177 -3.10 -1.71 -20.82
C ARG A 177 -3.84 -3.04 -20.98
N GLU A 178 -3.30 -4.11 -20.42
CA GLU A 178 -3.92 -5.44 -20.45
C GLU A 178 -5.28 -5.45 -19.73
N LEU A 179 -5.33 -4.91 -18.51
CA LEU A 179 -6.60 -4.84 -17.77
C LEU A 179 -7.59 -3.89 -18.43
N ALA A 180 -7.13 -2.77 -19.02
CA ALA A 180 -7.97 -1.87 -19.81
C ALA A 180 -8.60 -2.60 -21.02
N THR A 181 -7.83 -3.44 -21.70
CA THR A 181 -8.34 -4.27 -22.80
C THR A 181 -9.47 -5.19 -22.32
N VAL A 182 -9.27 -5.90 -21.21
CA VAL A 182 -10.28 -6.82 -20.65
C VAL A 182 -11.58 -6.10 -20.26
N LEU A 183 -11.48 -4.87 -19.73
CA LEU A 183 -12.64 -4.13 -19.24
C LEU A 183 -13.40 -3.37 -20.34
N PHE A 184 -12.72 -2.95 -21.41
CA PHE A 184 -13.30 -2.02 -22.40
C PHE A 184 -13.39 -2.58 -23.83
N ASP A 185 -12.79 -3.71 -24.15
CA ASP A 185 -12.96 -4.42 -25.42
C ASP A 185 -13.95 -5.58 -25.26
#